data_094d63a0f5982d531635bf5754a14cf2
#
_entry.id   094d63a0f5982d531635bf5754a14cf2
#
_cell.length_a   1.000
_cell.length_b   1.000
_cell.length_c   1.000
_cell.angle_alpha   90.00
_cell.angle_beta   90.00
_cell.angle_gamma   90.00
#
_symmetry.space_group_name_H-M   'P 1'
#
loop_
_entity.id
_entity.type
_entity.pdbx_description
1 polymer ?
#
loop_
_entity_poly.entity_id
_entity_poly.type
_entity_poly.pdbx_seq_one_letter_code
_entity_poly.pdbx_strand_id
1 'polypeptide(L)'
;GLAHEIGLVSKKQYTLFSKYRDQFSEIKHYCSNTNISIAGEQILLYDYIKRPEGRLNSNSFSSAAFNTYSQEALFSAETDIKYEGYVNIENGRIDKLKRLETINIPLEFDYSSLSNLSTESKEKLARVMPETLGQASRLAGVRPSDVGVLAIYLQSNK
;
A
#
# COMPACT_ATOMS: atom_id res chain seq x y z
N GLY A 1 10.53 -2.23 -21.42
CA GLY A 1 10.18 -3.43 -20.72
C GLY A 1 9.53 -4.47 -21.61
N LEU A 2 9.09 -5.54 -20.97
CA LEU A 2 8.61 -6.76 -21.61
C LEU A 2 7.59 -6.53 -22.75
N ALA A 3 6.61 -5.66 -22.54
CA ALA A 3 5.59 -5.35 -23.58
C ALA A 3 6.20 -4.79 -24.90
N HIS A 4 7.29 -4.04 -24.81
CA HIS A 4 8.02 -3.56 -25.98
C HIS A 4 8.85 -4.67 -26.63
N GLU A 5 9.49 -5.52 -25.83
CA GLU A 5 10.32 -6.66 -26.31
C GLU A 5 9.49 -7.67 -27.09
N ILE A 6 8.24 -7.94 -26.65
CA ILE A 6 7.32 -8.86 -27.33
C ILE A 6 6.46 -8.17 -28.41
N GLY A 7 6.71 -6.88 -28.73
CA GLY A 7 6.06 -6.17 -29.83
C GLY A 7 4.64 -5.64 -29.55
N LEU A 8 4.14 -5.70 -28.31
CA LEU A 8 2.82 -5.15 -27.94
C LEU A 8 2.81 -3.61 -27.90
N VAL A 9 3.97 -2.99 -27.73
CA VAL A 9 4.13 -1.53 -27.64
C VAL A 9 5.17 -1.10 -28.67
N SER A 10 4.83 -0.12 -29.52
CA SER A 10 5.73 0.42 -30.51
C SER A 10 6.91 1.15 -29.88
N LYS A 11 8.03 1.25 -30.61
CA LYS A 11 9.24 1.99 -30.17
C LYS A 11 8.91 3.43 -29.76
N LYS A 12 8.04 4.12 -30.53
CA LYS A 12 7.61 5.49 -30.23
C LYS A 12 6.88 5.60 -28.90
N GLN A 13 5.93 4.71 -28.67
CA GLN A 13 5.18 4.67 -27.39
C GLN A 13 6.09 4.34 -26.21
N TYR A 14 7.01 3.39 -26.38
CA TYR A 14 7.98 3.04 -25.34
C TYR A 14 8.91 4.20 -25.00
N THR A 15 9.40 4.95 -26.01
CA THR A 15 10.24 6.14 -25.80
C THR A 15 9.48 7.23 -25.02
N LEU A 16 8.22 7.49 -25.36
CA LEU A 16 7.38 8.46 -24.66
C LEU A 16 7.15 8.04 -23.20
N PHE A 17 6.83 6.76 -22.98
CA PHE A 17 6.67 6.21 -21.64
C PHE A 17 7.95 6.28 -20.81
N SER A 18 9.10 5.94 -21.41
CA SER A 18 10.40 6.03 -20.72
C SER A 18 10.72 7.46 -20.31
N LYS A 19 10.51 8.43 -21.18
CA LYS A 19 10.69 9.85 -20.87
C LYS A 19 9.77 10.30 -19.72
N TYR A 20 8.50 9.91 -19.77
CA TYR A 20 7.55 10.20 -18.69
C TYR A 20 7.98 9.60 -17.37
N ARG A 21 8.35 8.32 -17.36
CA ARG A 21 8.81 7.61 -16.16
C ARG A 21 10.05 8.25 -15.55
N ASP A 22 11.00 8.64 -16.40
CA ASP A 22 12.25 9.25 -15.95
C ASP A 22 11.96 10.63 -15.34
N GLN A 23 11.12 11.46 -15.97
CA GLN A 23 10.63 12.73 -15.40
C GLN A 23 9.91 12.54 -14.06
N PHE A 24 9.02 11.56 -13.97
CA PHE A 24 8.31 11.23 -12.72
C PHE A 24 9.30 10.92 -11.58
N SER A 25 10.30 10.11 -11.85
CA SER A 25 11.32 9.73 -10.87
C SER A 25 12.18 10.93 -10.45
N GLU A 26 12.59 11.76 -11.40
CA GLU A 26 13.38 12.98 -11.16
C GLU A 26 12.60 13.98 -10.31
N ILE A 27 11.31 14.20 -10.58
CA ILE A 27 10.45 15.09 -9.80
C ILE A 27 10.35 14.61 -8.35
N LYS A 28 10.09 13.32 -8.12
CA LYS A 28 10.03 12.76 -6.76
C LYS A 28 11.36 12.90 -6.03
N HIS A 29 12.46 12.61 -6.71
CA HIS A 29 13.81 12.78 -6.15
C HIS A 29 14.09 14.25 -5.80
N TYR A 30 13.74 15.17 -6.66
CA TYR A 30 13.89 16.61 -6.40
C TYR A 30 13.08 17.04 -5.18
N CYS A 31 11.81 16.64 -5.08
CA CYS A 31 10.96 16.95 -3.94
C CYS A 31 11.52 16.41 -2.62
N SER A 32 12.11 15.21 -2.64
CA SER A 32 12.68 14.56 -1.46
C SER A 32 14.01 15.17 -0.97
N ASN A 33 14.68 15.98 -1.80
CA ASN A 33 15.99 16.55 -1.50
C ASN A 33 16.01 18.09 -1.46
N THR A 34 14.87 18.73 -1.66
CA THR A 34 14.78 20.19 -1.74
C THR A 34 13.99 20.75 -0.55
N ASN A 35 14.60 21.66 0.18
CA ASN A 35 13.91 22.45 1.20
C ASN A 35 13.36 23.75 0.59
N ILE A 36 12.19 24.15 1.04
CA ILE A 36 11.54 25.41 0.70
C ILE A 36 11.26 26.22 1.96
N SER A 37 11.26 27.55 1.83
CA SER A 37 10.90 28.45 2.93
C SER A 37 9.44 28.85 2.80
N ILE A 38 8.63 28.52 3.81
CA ILE A 38 7.21 28.95 3.90
C ILE A 38 7.01 29.63 5.23
N ALA A 39 6.57 30.89 5.19
CA ALA A 39 6.35 31.70 6.38
C ALA A 39 7.58 31.79 7.32
N GLY A 40 8.80 31.67 6.77
CA GLY A 40 10.04 31.74 7.52
C GLY A 40 10.54 30.37 8.05
N GLU A 41 9.78 29.31 7.90
CA GLU A 41 10.18 27.96 8.25
C GLU A 41 10.74 27.21 7.05
N GLN A 42 11.82 26.45 7.27
CA GLN A 42 12.40 25.54 6.27
C GLN A 42 11.70 24.18 6.37
N ILE A 43 11.02 23.81 5.31
CA ILE A 43 10.34 22.51 5.22
C ILE A 43 10.77 21.78 3.95
N LEU A 44 10.77 20.44 3.99
CA LEU A 44 11.01 19.63 2.81
C LEU A 44 9.87 19.80 1.81
N LEU A 45 10.18 20.03 0.53
CA LEU A 45 9.18 20.19 -0.52
C LEU A 45 8.23 18.98 -0.58
N TYR A 46 8.77 17.79 -0.36
CA TYR A 46 7.99 16.55 -0.29
C TYR A 46 6.89 16.60 0.78
N ASP A 47 7.21 17.11 1.97
CA ASP A 47 6.25 17.23 3.07
C ASP A 47 5.24 18.37 2.84
N TYR A 48 5.68 19.42 2.15
CA TYR A 48 4.76 20.47 1.70
C TYR A 48 3.72 19.94 0.72
N ILE A 49 4.14 19.14 -0.27
CA ILE A 49 3.21 18.57 -1.27
C ILE A 49 2.18 17.63 -0.63
N LYS A 50 2.50 16.96 0.47
CA LYS A 50 1.53 16.14 1.23
C LYS A 50 0.38 16.94 1.83
N ARG A 51 0.52 18.26 2.00
CA ARG A 51 -0.55 19.12 2.51
C ARG A 51 -1.66 19.30 1.46
N PRO A 52 -2.93 19.54 1.87
CA PRO A 52 -4.04 19.76 0.95
C PRO A 52 -3.80 20.89 -0.07
N GLU A 53 -3.15 21.96 0.36
CA GLU A 53 -2.79 23.14 -0.44
C GLU A 53 -1.53 22.94 -1.28
N GLY A 54 -0.68 21.95 -0.98
CA GLY A 54 0.57 21.69 -1.66
C GLY A 54 0.34 21.38 -3.15
N ARG A 55 1.05 22.07 -4.05
CA ARG A 55 1.00 21.87 -5.51
C ARG A 55 2.38 22.05 -6.11
N LEU A 56 2.72 21.22 -7.10
CA LEU A 56 3.97 21.33 -7.84
C LEU A 56 3.98 22.52 -8.83
N ASN A 57 2.81 23.00 -9.23
CA ASN A 57 2.64 24.13 -10.14
C ASN A 57 2.36 25.46 -9.43
N SER A 58 2.45 25.53 -8.09
CA SER A 58 2.16 26.75 -7.38
C SER A 58 3.30 27.76 -7.53
N ASN A 59 2.96 29.05 -7.69
CA ASN A 59 3.92 30.14 -7.72
C ASN A 59 4.59 30.38 -6.35
N SER A 60 4.31 29.55 -5.37
CA SER A 60 4.76 29.72 -3.98
C SER A 60 6.23 29.33 -3.77
N PHE A 61 6.82 28.60 -4.70
CA PHE A 61 8.24 28.23 -4.72
C PHE A 61 8.71 28.23 -6.17
N SER A 62 10.01 28.40 -6.41
CA SER A 62 10.59 28.61 -7.74
C SER A 62 10.06 27.59 -8.78
N SER A 63 9.04 27.99 -9.52
CA SER A 63 8.43 27.20 -10.59
C SER A 63 9.40 26.89 -11.74
N ALA A 64 10.52 27.60 -11.82
CA ALA A 64 11.52 27.43 -12.88
C ALA A 64 12.09 26.01 -12.94
N ALA A 65 12.23 25.35 -11.80
CA ALA A 65 12.72 23.96 -11.75
C ALA A 65 11.78 22.96 -12.43
N PHE A 66 10.48 23.25 -12.50
CA PHE A 66 9.47 22.36 -13.05
C PHE A 66 9.04 22.65 -14.49
N ASN A 67 9.51 23.76 -15.07
CA ASN A 67 9.13 24.16 -16.44
C ASN A 67 9.61 23.19 -17.54
N THR A 68 10.58 22.35 -17.23
CA THR A 68 11.13 21.35 -18.17
C THR A 68 10.34 20.04 -18.18
N TYR A 69 9.48 19.80 -17.19
CA TYR A 69 8.72 18.57 -17.06
C TYR A 69 7.34 18.68 -17.71
N SER A 70 6.83 17.54 -18.17
CA SER A 70 5.46 17.48 -18.69
C SER A 70 4.42 17.64 -17.56
N GLN A 71 3.26 18.24 -17.89
CA GLN A 71 2.19 18.43 -16.92
C GLN A 71 1.68 17.10 -16.36
N GLU A 72 1.66 16.05 -17.20
CA GLU A 72 1.26 14.71 -16.79
C GLU A 72 2.22 14.13 -15.76
N ALA A 73 3.54 14.32 -15.93
CA ALA A 73 4.55 13.83 -14.98
C ALA A 73 4.45 14.59 -13.64
N LEU A 74 4.26 15.91 -13.69
CA LEU A 74 4.07 16.74 -12.49
C LEU A 74 2.80 16.33 -11.72
N PHE A 75 1.68 16.21 -12.41
CA PHE A 75 0.41 15.80 -11.80
C PHE A 75 0.50 14.40 -11.18
N SER A 76 1.13 13.46 -11.86
CA SER A 76 1.30 12.10 -11.37
C SER A 76 2.22 12.04 -10.16
N ALA A 77 3.34 12.78 -10.16
CA ALA A 77 4.25 12.83 -9.03
C ALA A 77 3.59 13.49 -7.80
N GLU A 78 2.85 14.58 -8.00
CA GLU A 78 2.07 15.22 -6.92
C GLU A 78 1.05 14.26 -6.32
N THR A 79 0.29 13.57 -7.19
CA THR A 79 -0.72 12.60 -6.77
C THR A 79 -0.10 11.45 -5.98
N ASP A 80 0.99 10.88 -6.49
CA ASP A 80 1.70 9.77 -5.85
C ASP A 80 2.23 10.16 -4.46
N ILE A 81 2.84 11.36 -4.33
CA ILE A 81 3.31 11.88 -3.04
C ILE A 81 2.16 12.05 -2.04
N LYS A 82 1.02 12.59 -2.48
CA LYS A 82 -0.16 12.81 -1.61
C LYS A 82 -0.79 11.51 -1.13
N TYR A 83 -0.85 10.50 -2.00
CA TYR A 83 -1.49 9.22 -1.69
C TYR A 83 -0.56 8.18 -1.08
N GLU A 84 0.74 8.45 -0.99
CA GLU A 84 1.74 7.51 -0.46
C GLU A 84 1.36 6.95 0.93
N GLY A 85 0.86 7.79 1.83
CA GLY A 85 0.43 7.36 3.16
C GLY A 85 -0.69 6.31 3.10
N TYR A 86 -1.68 6.52 2.25
CA TYR A 86 -2.79 5.58 2.06
C TYR A 86 -2.33 4.27 1.41
N VAL A 87 -1.46 4.36 0.41
CA VAL A 87 -0.87 3.19 -0.26
C VAL A 87 -0.07 2.35 0.73
N ASN A 88 0.71 2.97 1.61
CA ASN A 88 1.50 2.27 2.62
C ASN A 88 0.61 1.55 3.66
N ILE A 89 -0.50 2.19 4.10
CA ILE A 89 -1.48 1.56 4.99
C ILE A 89 -2.10 0.32 4.30
N GLU A 90 -2.49 0.45 3.04
CA GLU A 90 -3.12 -0.65 2.30
C GLU A 90 -2.14 -1.79 2.03
N ASN A 91 -0.90 -1.49 1.67
CA ASN A 91 0.16 -2.49 1.54
C ASN A 91 0.37 -3.26 2.87
N GLY A 92 0.37 -2.57 4.00
CA GLY A 92 0.45 -3.21 5.31
C GLY A 92 -0.73 -4.16 5.59
N ARG A 93 -1.94 -3.81 5.15
CA ARG A 93 -3.12 -4.70 5.23
C ARG A 93 -2.98 -5.92 4.34
N ILE A 94 -2.53 -5.73 3.10
CA ILE A 94 -2.28 -6.82 2.14
C ILE A 94 -1.23 -7.79 2.68
N ASP A 95 -0.14 -7.29 3.24
CA ASP A 95 0.92 -8.12 3.81
C ASP A 95 0.42 -8.90 5.03
N LYS A 96 -0.42 -8.30 5.86
CA LYS A 96 -1.08 -9.01 6.97
C LYS A 96 -1.96 -10.16 6.45
N LEU A 97 -2.78 -9.91 5.42
CA LEU A 97 -3.62 -10.94 4.80
C LEU A 97 -2.77 -12.08 4.22
N LYS A 98 -1.69 -11.76 3.49
CA LYS A 98 -0.76 -12.78 2.96
C LYS A 98 -0.15 -13.64 4.07
N ARG A 99 0.24 -13.04 5.20
CA ARG A 99 0.76 -13.79 6.36
C ARG A 99 -0.28 -14.74 6.94
N LEU A 100 -1.55 -14.34 7.01
CA LEU A 100 -2.62 -15.21 7.49
C LEU A 100 -2.81 -16.44 6.59
N GLU A 101 -2.60 -16.31 5.26
CA GLU A 101 -2.67 -17.45 4.33
C GLU A 101 -1.55 -18.47 4.52
N THR A 102 -0.43 -18.10 5.13
CA THR A 102 0.68 -19.02 5.41
C THR A 102 0.57 -19.75 6.74
N ILE A 103 -0.40 -19.39 7.58
CA ILE A 103 -0.62 -20.04 8.89
C ILE A 103 -1.70 -21.11 8.73
N ASN A 104 -1.25 -22.36 8.74
CA ASN A 104 -2.14 -23.51 8.66
C ASN A 104 -2.85 -23.77 9.99
N ILE A 105 -4.10 -24.19 9.91
CA ILE A 105 -4.90 -24.70 11.02
C ILE A 105 -4.91 -26.21 10.92
N PRO A 106 -4.54 -26.97 11.97
CA PRO A 106 -4.61 -28.42 11.96
C PRO A 106 -6.03 -28.92 11.66
N LEU A 107 -6.16 -30.00 10.87
CA LEU A 107 -7.46 -30.54 10.47
C LEU A 107 -8.36 -30.93 11.65
N GLU A 108 -7.77 -31.42 12.75
CA GLU A 108 -8.49 -31.84 13.95
C GLU A 108 -8.44 -30.77 15.06
N PHE A 109 -8.40 -29.47 14.66
CA PHE A 109 -8.30 -28.39 15.65
C PHE A 109 -9.59 -28.24 16.45
N ASP A 110 -9.48 -28.37 17.77
CA ASP A 110 -10.62 -28.19 18.69
C ASP A 110 -10.87 -26.71 19.00
N TYR A 111 -11.79 -26.11 18.25
CA TYR A 111 -12.20 -24.72 18.46
C TYR A 111 -12.96 -24.51 19.77
N SER A 112 -13.52 -25.57 20.39
CA SER A 112 -14.29 -25.48 21.63
C SER A 112 -13.39 -25.16 22.83
N SER A 113 -12.14 -25.61 22.78
CA SER A 113 -11.13 -25.39 23.83
C SER A 113 -10.73 -23.93 24.02
N LEU A 114 -10.95 -23.07 23.02
CA LEU A 114 -10.60 -21.66 23.08
C LEU A 114 -11.72 -20.81 23.70
N SER A 115 -11.61 -20.54 25.01
CA SER A 115 -12.64 -19.77 25.78
C SER A 115 -12.84 -18.34 25.18
N ASN A 116 -11.81 -17.76 24.58
CA ASN A 116 -11.82 -16.39 24.07
C ASN A 116 -12.40 -16.23 22.65
N LEU A 117 -12.86 -17.32 22.03
CA LEU A 117 -13.62 -17.25 20.77
C LEU A 117 -15.10 -17.04 21.04
N SER A 118 -15.75 -16.26 20.18
CA SER A 118 -17.21 -16.14 20.22
C SER A 118 -17.88 -17.48 19.85
N THR A 119 -19.08 -17.75 20.43
CA THR A 119 -19.85 -18.95 20.13
C THR A 119 -20.11 -19.09 18.61
N GLU A 120 -20.51 -18.00 17.95
CA GLU A 120 -20.76 -17.99 16.51
C GLU A 120 -19.50 -18.36 15.72
N SER A 121 -18.34 -17.79 16.08
CA SER A 121 -17.08 -18.13 15.40
C SER A 121 -16.70 -19.60 15.61
N LYS A 122 -16.87 -20.15 16.82
CA LYS A 122 -16.62 -21.58 17.08
C LYS A 122 -17.47 -22.48 16.18
N GLU A 123 -18.78 -22.22 16.12
CA GLU A 123 -19.70 -23.02 15.29
C GLU A 123 -19.36 -22.92 13.80
N LYS A 124 -19.04 -21.71 13.29
CA LYS A 124 -18.67 -21.50 11.89
C LYS A 124 -17.35 -22.19 11.53
N LEU A 125 -16.34 -22.03 12.37
CA LEU A 125 -15.01 -22.63 12.16
C LEU A 125 -15.08 -24.17 12.23
N ALA A 126 -15.80 -24.73 13.20
CA ALA A 126 -16.00 -26.18 13.34
C ALA A 126 -16.76 -26.77 12.14
N ARG A 127 -17.73 -26.04 11.58
CA ARG A 127 -18.50 -26.50 10.43
C ARG A 127 -17.74 -26.45 9.13
N VAL A 128 -16.93 -25.38 8.91
CA VAL A 128 -16.23 -25.13 7.62
C VAL A 128 -14.85 -25.78 7.60
N MET A 129 -14.20 -25.94 8.78
CA MET A 129 -12.84 -26.47 8.96
C MET A 129 -11.83 -25.83 7.97
N PRO A 130 -11.60 -24.51 8.09
CA PRO A 130 -10.67 -23.82 7.20
C PRO A 130 -9.25 -24.31 7.41
N GLU A 131 -8.49 -24.50 6.31
CA GLU A 131 -7.12 -24.98 6.33
C GLU A 131 -6.11 -23.91 6.77
N THR A 132 -6.45 -22.62 6.56
CA THR A 132 -5.58 -21.49 6.91
C THR A 132 -6.33 -20.41 7.69
N LEU A 133 -5.58 -19.58 8.41
CA LEU A 133 -6.16 -18.39 9.06
C LEU A 133 -6.72 -17.39 8.05
N GLY A 134 -6.14 -17.33 6.84
CA GLY A 134 -6.67 -16.51 5.74
C GLY A 134 -8.06 -16.97 5.31
N GLN A 135 -8.28 -18.29 5.17
CA GLN A 135 -9.61 -18.85 4.91
C GLN A 135 -10.57 -18.54 6.06
N ALA A 136 -10.14 -18.76 7.31
CA ALA A 136 -10.94 -18.45 8.50
C ALA A 136 -11.39 -16.98 8.55
N SER A 137 -10.51 -16.05 8.18
CA SER A 137 -10.80 -14.61 8.21
C SER A 137 -11.87 -14.15 7.21
N ARG A 138 -12.13 -14.95 6.17
CA ARG A 138 -13.14 -14.66 5.13
C ARG A 138 -14.50 -15.28 5.43
N LEU A 139 -14.62 -16.06 6.49
CA LEU A 139 -15.89 -16.67 6.85
C LEU A 139 -16.86 -15.66 7.47
N ALA A 140 -18.06 -15.58 6.91
CA ALA A 140 -19.11 -14.72 7.45
C ALA A 140 -19.48 -15.19 8.87
N GLY A 141 -19.42 -14.27 9.85
CA GLY A 141 -19.65 -14.56 11.26
C GLY A 141 -18.38 -14.83 12.08
N VAL A 142 -17.20 -14.93 11.45
CA VAL A 142 -15.91 -14.95 12.15
C VAL A 142 -15.37 -13.53 12.23
N ARG A 143 -15.13 -13.05 13.45
CA ARG A 143 -14.66 -11.68 13.70
C ARG A 143 -13.15 -11.58 13.57
N PRO A 144 -12.61 -10.41 13.16
CA PRO A 144 -11.15 -10.18 13.11
C PRO A 144 -10.45 -10.43 14.46
N SER A 145 -11.12 -10.17 15.60
CA SER A 145 -10.62 -10.48 16.94
C SER A 145 -10.44 -11.98 17.16
N ASP A 146 -11.38 -12.79 16.67
CA ASP A 146 -11.35 -14.24 16.84
C ASP A 146 -10.23 -14.87 15.97
N VAL A 147 -10.00 -14.32 14.75
CA VAL A 147 -8.82 -14.69 13.93
C VAL A 147 -7.52 -14.34 14.64
N GLY A 148 -7.48 -13.20 15.35
CA GLY A 148 -6.32 -12.81 16.17
C GLY A 148 -6.03 -13.79 17.30
N VAL A 149 -7.07 -14.25 18.02
CA VAL A 149 -6.95 -15.27 19.09
C VAL A 149 -6.41 -16.58 18.53
N LEU A 150 -6.95 -17.05 17.39
CA LEU A 150 -6.45 -18.25 16.72
C LEU A 150 -4.99 -18.11 16.30
N ALA A 151 -4.61 -16.93 15.75
CA ALA A 151 -3.22 -16.69 15.32
C ALA A 151 -2.24 -16.79 16.49
N ILE A 152 -2.57 -16.19 17.64
CA ILE A 152 -1.73 -16.25 18.84
C ILE A 152 -1.61 -17.70 19.32
N TYR A 153 -2.73 -18.42 19.42
CA TYR A 153 -2.74 -19.80 19.89
C TYR A 153 -1.90 -20.73 19.00
N LEU A 154 -2.07 -20.63 17.68
CA LEU A 154 -1.34 -21.47 16.72
C LEU A 154 0.16 -21.14 16.67
N GLN A 155 0.57 -19.93 17.02
CA GLN A 155 1.99 -19.54 17.10
C GLN A 155 2.64 -19.97 18.41
N SER A 156 1.87 -20.00 19.52
CA SER A 156 2.38 -20.37 20.85
C SER A 156 2.53 -21.88 21.04
N ASN A 157 1.90 -22.70 20.19
CA ASN A 157 1.89 -24.17 20.29
C ASN A 157 2.64 -24.85 19.13
N LYS A 158 3.62 -24.15 18.52
CA LYS A 158 4.54 -24.71 17.51
C LYS A 158 5.75 -25.36 18.14
#